data_e152536e394396a09e41284a8212ae18
#
_entry.id   e152536e394396a09e41284a8212ae18
#
_cell.length_a   1.000
_cell.length_b   1.000
_cell.length_c   1.000
_cell.angle_alpha   90.00
_cell.angle_beta   90.00
_cell.angle_gamma   90.00
#
_symmetry.space_group_name_H-M   'P 1'
#
loop_
_entity.id
_entity.type
_entity.pdbx_description
1 polymer ?
#
loop_
_entity_poly.entity_id
_entity_poly.type
_entity_poly.pdbx_seq_one_letter_code
_entity_poly.pdbx_strand_id
1 'polypeptide(L)'
;MKMFNMTEFQGGGASKNKLLKGFTLSEVLITLGVIGIVASLTIPQLIKNYQAKVLETAFKKSYSNLSKAYLMTLQELGVTNLRKAFATYDEEDKAYPLAEEFTRVFYKQLGASQEAEPYVIKNYNNTTSFTTIGGLHPTAGWQHIAPLKMLPDGSSIGTRVGGAMIVFYVDTNGPYGKPNRLGFDVFSFGVIDNQDIVKPFKQEKLLTDEELEEQAYPEIAGRPCSIKSTQKYNGYGCSYYAMNDINPDDNKSGYWKNLPK
;
A
#
# COMPACT_ATOMS: atom_id res chain seq x y z
N MET A 1 59.00 80.52 -5.43
CA MET A 1 59.29 80.48 -4.01
C MET A 1 57.98 80.63 -3.26
N LYS A 2 57.33 79.51 -2.89
CA LYS A 2 56.18 79.48 -1.98
C LYS A 2 56.24 78.17 -1.19
N MET A 3 56.43 78.32 0.11
CA MET A 3 56.46 77.27 1.10
C MET A 3 55.05 76.62 1.18
N PHE A 4 55.02 75.29 1.20
CA PHE A 4 53.81 74.54 1.52
C PHE A 4 53.89 74.07 2.95
N ASN A 5 52.95 74.50 3.78
CA ASN A 5 52.82 74.13 5.17
C ASN A 5 52.28 72.70 5.22
N MET A 6 52.88 71.81 6.00
CA MET A 6 52.37 70.58 6.44
C MET A 6 51.38 70.84 7.58
N THR A 7 50.12 70.53 7.36
CA THR A 7 49.11 70.44 8.41
C THR A 7 48.92 69.01 8.82
N GLU A 8 49.00 68.80 10.10
CA GLU A 8 48.85 67.55 10.86
C GLU A 8 47.55 66.77 10.46
N PHE A 9 47.78 65.49 10.28
CA PHE A 9 46.69 64.52 10.15
C PHE A 9 46.47 63.85 11.53
N GLN A 10 45.62 64.44 12.39
CA GLN A 10 45.09 63.82 13.56
C GLN A 10 43.81 63.07 13.14
N GLY A 11 43.77 61.77 13.29
CA GLY A 11 42.56 60.99 12.98
C GLY A 11 42.68 59.57 13.46
N GLY A 12 43.04 59.37 14.73
CA GLY A 12 42.94 58.06 15.37
C GLY A 12 41.53 57.70 15.77
N GLY A 13 40.74 57.19 14.83
CA GLY A 13 39.48 56.54 15.15
C GLY A 13 39.73 55.16 15.74
N ALA A 14 39.70 55.03 17.08
CA ALA A 14 39.74 53.73 17.74
C ALA A 14 38.51 52.90 17.32
N SER A 15 38.71 52.00 16.36
CA SER A 15 37.76 50.99 16.05
C SER A 15 37.53 50.12 17.31
N LYS A 16 36.35 50.22 17.92
CA LYS A 16 35.94 49.32 18.99
C LYS A 16 35.77 47.94 18.38
N ASN A 17 36.82 47.14 18.43
CA ASN A 17 36.74 45.74 18.14
C ASN A 17 35.72 45.10 19.10
N LYS A 18 34.50 44.88 18.62
CA LYS A 18 33.50 44.09 19.29
C LYS A 18 34.10 42.66 19.34
N LEU A 19 34.65 42.28 20.47
CA LEU A 19 35.07 40.92 20.74
C LEU A 19 33.84 40.03 20.56
N LEU A 20 33.77 39.32 19.46
CA LEU A 20 32.81 38.26 19.28
C LEU A 20 33.09 37.20 20.33
N LYS A 21 32.19 37.06 21.28
CA LYS A 21 32.26 35.98 22.27
C LYS A 21 32.16 34.66 21.52
N GLY A 22 33.24 33.91 21.45
CA GLY A 22 33.22 32.54 20.94
C GLY A 22 32.59 31.60 21.99
N PHE A 23 32.00 30.53 21.49
CA PHE A 23 31.45 29.46 22.35
C PHE A 23 32.59 28.69 23.02
N THR A 24 32.38 28.31 24.27
CA THR A 24 33.31 27.42 24.97
C THR A 24 33.13 25.97 24.50
N LEU A 25 34.15 25.16 24.57
CA LEU A 25 34.13 23.74 24.25
C LEU A 25 33.04 23.01 25.09
N SER A 26 32.91 23.41 26.35
CA SER A 26 31.91 22.84 27.27
C SER A 26 30.47 23.15 26.83
N GLU A 27 30.16 24.39 26.40
CA GLU A 27 28.85 24.77 25.88
C GLU A 27 28.47 23.97 24.64
N VAL A 28 29.42 23.77 23.72
CA VAL A 28 29.20 22.97 22.51
C VAL A 28 28.96 21.51 22.86
N LEU A 29 29.73 20.92 23.77
CA LEU A 29 29.56 19.52 24.18
C LEU A 29 28.23 19.30 24.88
N ILE A 30 27.80 20.20 25.79
CA ILE A 30 26.48 20.10 26.46
C ILE A 30 25.36 20.24 25.45
N THR A 31 25.42 21.20 24.55
CA THR A 31 24.34 21.39 23.56
C THR A 31 24.22 20.21 22.60
N LEU A 32 25.35 19.66 22.11
CA LEU A 32 25.35 18.46 21.28
C LEU A 32 24.80 17.25 22.03
N GLY A 33 25.15 17.10 23.32
CA GLY A 33 24.61 16.04 24.17
C GLY A 33 23.09 16.12 24.31
N VAL A 34 22.55 17.30 24.60
CA VAL A 34 21.10 17.52 24.72
C VAL A 34 20.38 17.28 23.39
N ILE A 35 20.91 17.82 22.29
CA ILE A 35 20.34 17.60 20.94
C ILE A 35 20.36 16.09 20.60
N GLY A 36 21.46 15.40 20.90
CA GLY A 36 21.56 13.95 20.66
C GLY A 36 20.50 13.15 21.39
N ILE A 37 20.26 13.45 22.67
CA ILE A 37 19.21 12.79 23.47
C ILE A 37 17.81 13.08 22.89
N VAL A 38 17.48 14.33 22.63
CA VAL A 38 16.20 14.72 22.06
C VAL A 38 15.97 14.07 20.71
N ALA A 39 16.98 14.13 19.83
CA ALA A 39 16.90 13.52 18.49
C ALA A 39 16.70 12.00 18.57
N SER A 40 17.39 11.30 19.45
CA SER A 40 17.27 9.84 19.61
C SER A 40 15.86 9.39 20.02
N LEU A 41 15.13 10.20 20.77
CA LEU A 41 13.76 9.92 21.20
C LEU A 41 12.71 10.33 20.15
N THR A 42 12.96 11.40 19.40
CA THR A 42 11.95 11.99 18.49
C THR A 42 12.02 11.43 17.07
N ILE A 43 13.21 11.16 16.55
CA ILE A 43 13.38 10.70 15.15
C ILE A 43 12.68 9.38 14.86
N PRO A 44 12.76 8.31 15.71
CA PRO A 44 12.08 7.06 15.44
C PRO A 44 10.56 7.22 15.34
N GLN A 45 9.97 8.05 16.20
CA GLN A 45 8.54 8.32 16.19
C GLN A 45 8.11 9.11 14.94
N LEU A 46 8.93 10.08 14.53
CA LEU A 46 8.68 10.87 13.32
C LEU A 46 8.73 9.99 12.07
N ILE A 47 9.74 9.13 11.96
CA ILE A 47 9.87 8.17 10.85
C ILE A 47 8.66 7.25 10.79
N LYS A 48 8.22 6.69 11.92
CA LYS A 48 7.04 5.82 11.99
C LYS A 48 5.77 6.54 11.49
N ASN A 49 5.54 7.75 11.95
CA ASN A 49 4.37 8.55 11.54
C ASN A 49 4.42 8.89 10.04
N TYR A 50 5.60 9.22 9.53
CA TYR A 50 5.81 9.49 8.11
C TYR A 50 5.54 8.26 7.25
N GLN A 51 6.09 7.09 7.62
CA GLN A 51 5.85 5.83 6.92
C GLN A 51 4.37 5.45 6.90
N ALA A 52 3.69 5.58 8.04
CA ALA A 52 2.25 5.35 8.12
C ALA A 52 1.46 6.24 7.13
N LYS A 53 1.85 7.53 7.03
CA LYS A 53 1.21 8.47 6.10
C LYS A 53 1.49 8.17 4.64
N VAL A 54 2.70 7.72 4.33
CA VAL A 54 3.07 7.27 2.97
C VAL A 54 2.24 6.06 2.56
N LEU A 55 2.13 5.05 3.43
CA LEU A 55 1.32 3.85 3.18
C LEU A 55 -0.16 4.18 3.00
N GLU A 56 -0.73 5.00 3.88
CA GLU A 56 -2.11 5.47 3.76
C GLU A 56 -2.37 6.17 2.42
N THR A 57 -1.46 7.04 2.01
CA THR A 57 -1.59 7.80 0.76
C THR A 57 -1.50 6.89 -0.46
N ALA A 58 -0.54 5.95 -0.45
CA ALA A 58 -0.37 4.96 -1.51
C ALA A 58 -1.61 4.06 -1.63
N PHE A 59 -2.15 3.58 -0.51
CA PHE A 59 -3.38 2.80 -0.46
C PHE A 59 -4.57 3.55 -1.08
N LYS A 60 -4.83 4.77 -0.63
CA LYS A 60 -5.96 5.59 -1.14
C LYS A 60 -5.84 5.90 -2.62
N LYS A 61 -4.61 6.20 -3.08
CA LYS A 61 -4.31 6.40 -4.51
C LYS A 61 -4.61 5.14 -5.31
N SER A 62 -4.12 3.99 -4.85
CA SER A 62 -4.31 2.71 -5.53
C SER A 62 -5.79 2.33 -5.61
N TYR A 63 -6.55 2.49 -4.53
CA TYR A 63 -7.99 2.26 -4.54
C TYR A 63 -8.74 3.18 -5.51
N SER A 64 -8.38 4.46 -5.54
CA SER A 64 -8.99 5.44 -6.46
C SER A 64 -8.71 5.07 -7.92
N ASN A 65 -7.46 4.71 -8.24
CA ASN A 65 -7.06 4.29 -9.60
C ASN A 65 -7.78 3.00 -10.00
N LEU A 66 -7.83 2.01 -9.11
CA LEU A 66 -8.53 0.75 -9.31
C LEU A 66 -10.01 0.97 -9.60
N SER A 67 -10.70 1.75 -8.76
CA SER A 67 -12.13 2.02 -8.90
C SER A 67 -12.45 2.76 -10.20
N LYS A 68 -11.61 3.75 -10.57
CA LYS A 68 -11.75 4.47 -11.83
C LYS A 68 -11.55 3.56 -13.03
N ALA A 69 -10.48 2.77 -13.05
CA ALA A 69 -10.20 1.84 -14.14
C ALA A 69 -11.32 0.80 -14.30
N TYR A 70 -11.86 0.31 -13.18
CA TYR A 70 -13.00 -0.60 -13.19
C TYR A 70 -14.22 0.03 -13.89
N LEU A 71 -14.62 1.23 -13.49
CA LEU A 71 -15.77 1.93 -14.10
C LEU A 71 -15.54 2.24 -15.59
N MET A 72 -14.33 2.65 -15.97
CA MET A 72 -13.98 2.87 -17.37
C MET A 72 -14.03 1.58 -18.18
N THR A 73 -13.66 0.46 -17.58
CA THR A 73 -13.74 -0.87 -18.22
C THR A 73 -15.20 -1.26 -18.46
N LEU A 74 -16.08 -1.07 -17.46
CA LEU A 74 -17.53 -1.30 -17.64
C LEU A 74 -18.09 -0.49 -18.81
N GLN A 75 -17.71 0.78 -18.87
CA GLN A 75 -18.16 1.68 -19.94
C GLN A 75 -17.64 1.25 -21.32
N GLU A 76 -16.34 0.87 -21.44
CA GLU A 76 -15.76 0.41 -22.71
C GLU A 76 -16.39 -0.90 -23.20
N LEU A 77 -16.71 -1.80 -22.27
CA LEU A 77 -17.38 -3.07 -22.59
C LEU A 77 -18.90 -2.94 -22.82
N GLY A 78 -19.49 -1.79 -22.50
CA GLY A 78 -20.93 -1.59 -22.59
C GLY A 78 -21.75 -2.47 -21.62
N VAL A 79 -21.14 -2.90 -20.51
CA VAL A 79 -21.74 -3.85 -19.54
C VAL A 79 -22.17 -3.11 -18.28
N THR A 80 -23.40 -3.34 -17.84
CA THR A 80 -23.96 -2.75 -16.62
C THR A 80 -23.91 -3.68 -15.41
N ASN A 81 -23.65 -4.96 -15.61
CA ASN A 81 -23.53 -5.96 -14.54
C ASN A 81 -22.55 -7.06 -14.94
N LEU A 82 -21.29 -6.90 -14.54
CA LEU A 82 -20.25 -7.86 -14.86
C LEU A 82 -20.49 -9.25 -14.27
N ARG A 83 -21.09 -9.37 -13.10
CA ARG A 83 -21.38 -10.69 -12.52
C ARG A 83 -22.32 -11.52 -13.39
N LYS A 84 -23.35 -10.90 -13.96
CA LYS A 84 -24.21 -11.58 -14.92
C LYS A 84 -23.48 -11.90 -16.21
N ALA A 85 -22.64 -11.00 -16.67
CA ALA A 85 -21.87 -11.18 -17.88
C ALA A 85 -20.83 -12.32 -17.75
N PHE A 86 -20.19 -12.46 -16.58
CA PHE A 86 -19.26 -13.56 -16.29
C PHE A 86 -19.95 -14.90 -15.94
N ALA A 87 -21.25 -14.91 -15.73
CA ALA A 87 -21.99 -16.16 -15.51
C ALA A 87 -22.16 -16.97 -16.81
N THR A 88 -21.89 -16.37 -17.96
CA THR A 88 -21.97 -17.06 -19.26
C THR A 88 -20.66 -17.83 -19.47
N TYR A 89 -20.71 -19.12 -19.17
CA TYR A 89 -19.64 -20.07 -19.44
C TYR A 89 -19.82 -20.62 -20.85
N ASP A 90 -18.75 -20.63 -21.62
CA ASP A 90 -18.72 -21.27 -22.91
C ASP A 90 -18.27 -22.74 -22.74
N GLU A 91 -19.19 -23.66 -23.04
CA GLU A 91 -18.95 -25.11 -22.91
C GLU A 91 -17.99 -25.63 -24.00
N GLU A 92 -17.93 -25.00 -25.17
CA GLU A 92 -17.05 -25.40 -26.26
C GLU A 92 -15.61 -25.06 -25.94
N ASP A 93 -15.37 -23.81 -25.54
CA ASP A 93 -14.03 -23.30 -25.24
C ASP A 93 -13.60 -23.57 -23.77
N LYS A 94 -14.49 -24.08 -22.94
CA LYS A 94 -14.26 -24.28 -21.50
C LYS A 94 -13.72 -23.04 -20.80
N ALA A 95 -14.22 -21.88 -21.17
CA ALA A 95 -13.71 -20.58 -20.78
C ALA A 95 -14.86 -19.61 -20.41
N TYR A 96 -14.46 -18.49 -19.81
CA TYR A 96 -15.27 -17.30 -19.63
C TYR A 96 -14.74 -16.20 -20.55
N PRO A 97 -15.18 -16.13 -21.83
CA PRO A 97 -14.57 -15.25 -22.84
C PRO A 97 -14.63 -13.78 -22.42
N LEU A 98 -15.70 -13.36 -21.75
CA LEU A 98 -15.81 -11.98 -21.26
C LEU A 98 -14.83 -11.68 -20.11
N ALA A 99 -14.38 -12.69 -19.35
CA ALA A 99 -13.40 -12.50 -18.29
C ALA A 99 -12.01 -12.14 -18.86
N GLU A 100 -11.61 -12.73 -19.98
CA GLU A 100 -10.38 -12.40 -20.67
C GLU A 100 -10.43 -10.99 -21.27
N GLU A 101 -11.53 -10.67 -21.95
CA GLU A 101 -11.75 -9.35 -22.51
C GLU A 101 -11.78 -8.26 -21.43
N PHE A 102 -12.49 -8.51 -20.34
CA PHE A 102 -12.46 -7.62 -19.16
C PHE A 102 -11.04 -7.38 -18.70
N THR A 103 -10.27 -8.43 -18.48
CA THR A 103 -8.90 -8.33 -17.98
C THR A 103 -8.02 -7.51 -18.91
N ARG A 104 -8.14 -7.75 -20.23
CA ARG A 104 -7.40 -7.01 -21.25
C ARG A 104 -7.72 -5.52 -21.23
N VAL A 105 -9.01 -5.16 -21.19
CA VAL A 105 -9.47 -3.77 -21.16
C VAL A 105 -9.10 -3.11 -19.83
N PHE A 106 -9.31 -3.81 -18.72
CA PHE A 106 -9.00 -3.32 -17.39
C PHE A 106 -7.52 -2.95 -17.22
N TYR A 107 -6.61 -3.83 -17.66
CA TYR A 107 -5.18 -3.55 -17.60
C TYR A 107 -4.77 -2.41 -18.54
N LYS A 108 -5.41 -2.28 -19.70
CA LYS A 108 -5.23 -1.14 -20.60
C LYS A 108 -5.64 0.18 -19.89
N GLN A 109 -6.79 0.21 -19.20
CA GLN A 109 -7.24 1.40 -18.46
C GLN A 109 -6.28 1.79 -17.30
N LEU A 110 -5.59 0.82 -16.72
CA LEU A 110 -4.56 1.06 -15.72
C LEU A 110 -3.20 1.46 -16.28
N GLY A 111 -2.99 1.34 -17.60
CA GLY A 111 -1.69 1.49 -18.23
C GLY A 111 -0.71 0.39 -17.84
N ALA A 112 -1.20 -0.76 -17.42
CA ALA A 112 -0.39 -1.90 -17.02
C ALA A 112 0.30 -2.52 -18.24
N SER A 113 1.62 -2.64 -18.23
CA SER A 113 2.38 -3.03 -19.45
C SER A 113 3.25 -4.26 -19.25
N GLN A 114 3.81 -4.47 -18.08
CA GLN A 114 4.75 -5.56 -17.82
C GLN A 114 4.18 -6.56 -16.84
N GLU A 115 4.49 -7.83 -17.03
CA GLU A 115 4.26 -8.84 -16.01
C GLU A 115 5.29 -8.69 -14.91
N ALA A 116 4.83 -8.82 -13.66
CA ALA A 116 5.70 -8.87 -12.52
C ALA A 116 6.06 -10.33 -12.21
N GLU A 117 7.32 -10.56 -11.90
CA GLU A 117 7.76 -11.86 -11.41
C GLU A 117 7.06 -12.18 -10.07
N PRO A 118 6.71 -13.47 -9.85
CA PRO A 118 6.15 -13.92 -8.59
C PRO A 118 7.08 -13.60 -7.41
N TYR A 119 6.51 -13.17 -6.29
CA TYR A 119 7.26 -12.84 -5.08
C TYR A 119 6.53 -13.30 -3.81
N VAL A 120 7.23 -13.34 -2.70
CA VAL A 120 6.69 -13.81 -1.43
C VAL A 120 5.95 -12.68 -0.71
N ILE A 121 4.69 -12.96 -0.32
CA ILE A 121 3.86 -12.09 0.49
C ILE A 121 3.73 -12.67 1.90
N LYS A 122 3.80 -11.83 2.89
CA LYS A 122 3.65 -12.17 4.30
C LYS A 122 2.25 -11.84 4.80
N ASN A 123 1.82 -12.54 5.84
CA ASN A 123 0.59 -12.24 6.54
C ASN A 123 0.68 -10.91 7.31
N TYR A 124 -0.46 -10.37 7.70
CA TYR A 124 -0.58 -9.09 8.42
C TYR A 124 0.26 -9.04 9.71
N ASN A 125 0.33 -10.14 10.44
CA ASN A 125 1.13 -10.25 11.65
C ASN A 125 2.59 -10.69 11.42
N ASN A 126 3.04 -10.78 10.17
CA ASN A 126 4.40 -11.17 9.76
C ASN A 126 4.84 -12.59 10.16
N THR A 127 3.93 -13.47 10.56
CA THR A 127 4.25 -14.81 11.06
C THR A 127 4.36 -15.89 9.98
N THR A 128 3.60 -15.75 8.91
CA THR A 128 3.54 -16.69 7.79
C THR A 128 3.81 -16.00 6.48
N SER A 129 4.36 -16.73 5.52
CA SER A 129 4.57 -16.24 4.17
C SER A 129 3.98 -17.23 3.16
N PHE A 130 3.50 -16.74 2.04
CA PHE A 130 3.00 -17.56 0.94
C PHE A 130 3.43 -16.95 -0.39
N THR A 131 3.47 -17.80 -1.40
CA THR A 131 3.84 -17.37 -2.74
C THR A 131 2.64 -16.72 -3.43
N THR A 132 2.89 -15.75 -4.17
CA THR A 132 2.14 -14.70 -4.81
C THR A 132 0.80 -14.99 -5.43
N ILE A 133 0.16 -13.90 -5.55
CA ILE A 133 -1.00 -13.51 -6.34
C ILE A 133 -0.97 -13.97 -7.81
N GLY A 134 0.16 -13.96 -8.50
CA GLY A 134 0.30 -14.49 -9.87
C GLY A 134 0.61 -15.98 -9.97
N GLY A 135 0.89 -16.63 -8.85
CA GLY A 135 1.18 -18.07 -8.75
C GLY A 135 0.14 -18.85 -7.95
N LEU A 136 -0.98 -18.24 -7.61
CA LEU A 136 -2.11 -18.92 -7.01
C LEU A 136 -2.68 -19.90 -8.02
N HIS A 137 -2.50 -21.18 -7.71
CA HIS A 137 -2.83 -22.31 -8.54
C HIS A 137 -4.19 -22.19 -9.23
N PRO A 138 -4.26 -22.54 -10.51
CA PRO A 138 -5.52 -22.83 -11.17
C PRO A 138 -6.11 -24.12 -10.60
N THR A 139 -6.57 -24.11 -9.37
CA THR A 139 -7.35 -25.20 -8.83
C THR A 139 -8.76 -25.04 -9.33
N ALA A 140 -9.12 -25.90 -10.23
CA ALA A 140 -10.42 -26.05 -10.85
C ALA A 140 -10.79 -24.97 -11.91
N GLY A 141 -11.00 -25.40 -13.11
CA GLY A 141 -11.37 -24.77 -14.37
C GLY A 141 -12.45 -23.69 -14.45
N TRP A 142 -12.64 -22.91 -13.41
CA TRP A 142 -13.74 -21.97 -13.24
C TRP A 142 -13.31 -20.51 -13.18
N GLN A 143 -12.00 -20.23 -13.17
CA GLN A 143 -11.54 -18.89 -12.84
C GLN A 143 -10.43 -18.45 -13.78
N HIS A 144 -10.65 -17.30 -14.36
CA HIS A 144 -9.58 -16.59 -15.04
C HIS A 144 -8.72 -15.86 -14.00
N ILE A 145 -7.46 -16.28 -13.89
CA ILE A 145 -6.47 -15.61 -13.07
C ILE A 145 -5.52 -14.90 -14.01
N ALA A 146 -5.57 -13.58 -14.01
CA ALA A 146 -4.67 -12.79 -14.80
C ALA A 146 -3.30 -12.68 -14.11
N PRO A 147 -2.22 -12.64 -14.88
CA PRO A 147 -0.89 -12.43 -14.33
C PRO A 147 -0.80 -11.10 -13.60
N LEU A 148 0.09 -11.06 -12.61
CA LEU A 148 0.41 -9.82 -11.92
C LEU A 148 1.04 -8.83 -12.88
N LYS A 149 0.53 -7.61 -12.93
CA LYS A 149 1.02 -6.56 -13.83
C LYS A 149 1.59 -5.39 -13.06
N MET A 150 2.68 -4.83 -13.58
CA MET A 150 3.26 -3.59 -13.09
C MET A 150 2.49 -2.39 -13.62
N LEU A 151 2.26 -1.41 -12.76
CA LEU A 151 1.65 -0.13 -13.11
C LEU A 151 2.72 0.95 -13.33
N PRO A 152 2.40 2.05 -14.04
CA PRO A 152 3.38 3.11 -14.33
C PRO A 152 3.96 3.80 -13.09
N ASP A 153 3.28 3.73 -11.96
CA ASP A 153 3.72 4.33 -10.69
C ASP A 153 4.58 3.38 -9.83
N GLY A 154 4.91 2.21 -10.34
CA GLY A 154 5.71 1.19 -9.65
C GLY A 154 4.91 0.25 -8.77
N SER A 155 3.62 0.48 -8.56
CA SER A 155 2.73 -0.48 -7.90
C SER A 155 2.46 -1.68 -8.81
N SER A 156 1.86 -2.75 -8.27
CA SER A 156 1.45 -3.89 -9.07
C SER A 156 0.05 -4.36 -8.74
N ILE A 157 -0.60 -5.00 -9.69
CA ILE A 157 -1.97 -5.48 -9.57
C ILE A 157 -2.15 -6.87 -10.18
N GLY A 158 -2.82 -7.74 -9.43
CA GLY A 158 -3.33 -9.02 -9.91
C GLY A 158 -4.85 -9.03 -9.92
N THR A 159 -5.44 -9.75 -10.85
CA THR A 159 -6.89 -9.84 -10.99
C THR A 159 -7.31 -11.31 -11.06
N ARG A 160 -8.33 -11.65 -10.29
CA ARG A 160 -8.98 -12.96 -10.35
C ARG A 160 -10.45 -12.73 -10.70
N VAL A 161 -10.89 -13.31 -11.79
CA VAL A 161 -12.27 -13.25 -12.25
C VAL A 161 -12.89 -14.64 -12.16
N GLY A 162 -14.03 -14.73 -11.49
CA GLY A 162 -14.78 -15.99 -11.37
C GLY A 162 -16.26 -15.69 -11.33
N GLY A 163 -17.11 -16.68 -11.62
CA GLY A 163 -18.54 -16.52 -11.74
C GLY A 163 -19.27 -15.87 -10.54
N ALA A 164 -18.67 -15.92 -9.36
CA ALA A 164 -19.24 -15.36 -8.12
C ALA A 164 -18.66 -14.00 -7.72
N MET A 165 -17.43 -13.65 -8.14
CA MET A 165 -16.77 -12.43 -7.72
C MET A 165 -15.60 -12.06 -8.63
N ILE A 166 -15.20 -10.79 -8.57
CA ILE A 166 -13.93 -10.30 -9.08
C ILE A 166 -13.09 -9.89 -7.88
N VAL A 167 -11.86 -10.37 -7.81
CA VAL A 167 -10.90 -10.01 -6.76
C VAL A 167 -9.70 -9.31 -7.37
N PHE A 168 -9.33 -8.20 -6.78
CA PHE A 168 -8.15 -7.44 -7.13
C PHE A 168 -7.15 -7.48 -5.97
N TYR A 169 -5.91 -7.75 -6.29
CA TYR A 169 -4.79 -7.71 -5.37
C TYR A 169 -3.87 -6.58 -5.78
N VAL A 170 -3.69 -5.63 -4.92
CA VAL A 170 -2.89 -4.44 -5.20
C VAL A 170 -1.73 -4.37 -4.23
N ASP A 171 -0.52 -4.38 -4.77
CA ASP A 171 0.68 -4.05 -4.04
C ASP A 171 1.04 -2.58 -4.33
N THR A 172 0.91 -1.74 -3.34
CA THR A 172 0.93 -0.27 -3.49
C THR A 172 2.32 0.30 -3.76
N ASN A 173 3.37 -0.46 -3.50
CA ASN A 173 4.77 -0.10 -3.75
C ASN A 173 5.50 -1.10 -4.66
N GLY A 174 4.78 -2.13 -5.12
CA GLY A 174 5.25 -3.17 -6.03
C GLY A 174 6.20 -4.19 -5.40
N PRO A 175 6.54 -5.25 -6.15
CA PRO A 175 7.26 -6.42 -5.63
C PRO A 175 8.65 -6.10 -5.06
N TYR A 176 9.26 -5.01 -5.49
CA TYR A 176 10.58 -4.58 -5.02
C TYR A 176 10.51 -3.70 -3.78
N GLY A 177 9.34 -3.11 -3.50
CA GLY A 177 9.05 -2.39 -2.26
C GLY A 177 8.84 -3.37 -1.10
N LYS A 178 9.26 -3.00 0.10
CA LYS A 178 9.05 -3.82 1.29
C LYS A 178 8.02 -3.15 2.20
N PRO A 179 7.30 -3.94 3.01
CA PRO A 179 7.58 -5.33 3.43
C PRO A 179 6.96 -6.45 2.57
N ASN A 180 6.18 -6.18 1.52
CA ASN A 180 5.38 -7.16 0.78
C ASN A 180 4.46 -7.95 1.72
N ARG A 181 3.56 -7.26 2.37
CA ARG A 181 2.79 -7.80 3.47
C ARG A 181 1.32 -7.38 3.38
N LEU A 182 0.43 -8.36 3.51
CA LEU A 182 -1.00 -8.12 3.55
C LEU A 182 -1.37 -7.11 4.63
N GLY A 183 -2.21 -6.15 4.29
CA GLY A 183 -2.61 -5.09 5.20
C GLY A 183 -1.57 -3.99 5.44
N PHE A 184 -0.40 -4.04 4.82
CA PHE A 184 0.60 -2.96 4.87
C PHE A 184 0.74 -2.24 3.53
N ASP A 185 1.19 -2.97 2.54
CA ASP A 185 1.43 -2.54 1.17
C ASP A 185 0.67 -3.41 0.17
N VAL A 186 0.26 -4.63 0.56
CA VAL A 186 -0.57 -5.51 -0.25
C VAL A 186 -2.01 -5.54 0.28
N PHE A 187 -2.96 -5.20 -0.57
CA PHE A 187 -4.38 -5.10 -0.22
C PHE A 187 -5.27 -5.83 -1.21
N SER A 188 -6.40 -6.36 -0.72
CA SER A 188 -7.40 -7.05 -1.51
C SER A 188 -8.69 -6.24 -1.60
N PHE A 189 -9.24 -6.18 -2.80
CA PHE A 189 -10.51 -5.53 -3.09
C PHE A 189 -11.37 -6.46 -3.93
N GLY A 190 -12.65 -6.21 -4.01
CA GLY A 190 -13.49 -7.05 -4.84
C GLY A 190 -14.82 -6.44 -5.24
N VAL A 191 -15.41 -7.04 -6.27
CA VAL A 191 -16.80 -6.85 -6.65
C VAL A 191 -17.52 -8.13 -6.28
N ILE A 192 -18.22 -8.11 -5.15
CA ILE A 192 -18.81 -9.29 -4.49
C ILE A 192 -20.33 -9.26 -4.38
N ASP A 193 -20.93 -8.14 -4.73
CA ASP A 193 -22.38 -7.96 -4.72
C ASP A 193 -22.91 -7.44 -6.05
N ASN A 194 -24.23 -7.27 -6.12
CA ASN A 194 -24.90 -6.81 -7.33
C ASN A 194 -24.75 -5.29 -7.61
N GLN A 195 -23.91 -4.59 -6.86
CA GLN A 195 -23.76 -3.13 -6.99
C GLN A 195 -22.74 -2.72 -8.03
N ASP A 196 -21.97 -3.66 -8.59
CA ASP A 196 -20.94 -3.40 -9.61
C ASP A 196 -19.94 -2.29 -9.21
N ILE A 197 -19.59 -2.26 -7.95
CA ILE A 197 -18.57 -1.34 -7.40
C ILE A 197 -17.47 -2.13 -6.71
N VAL A 198 -16.24 -1.64 -6.86
CA VAL A 198 -15.11 -2.20 -6.15
C VAL A 198 -15.20 -1.83 -4.68
N LYS A 199 -15.19 -2.82 -3.82
CA LYS A 199 -15.23 -2.66 -2.36
C LYS A 199 -13.96 -3.16 -1.70
N PRO A 200 -13.49 -2.49 -0.63
CA PRO A 200 -12.43 -3.02 0.21
C PRO A 200 -12.95 -4.24 0.97
N PHE A 201 -12.15 -5.31 1.02
CA PHE A 201 -12.50 -6.49 1.78
C PHE A 201 -12.47 -6.20 3.28
N LYS A 202 -13.49 -6.72 3.97
CA LYS A 202 -13.65 -6.66 5.42
C LYS A 202 -13.62 -8.07 5.98
N GLN A 203 -13.04 -8.24 7.17
CA GLN A 203 -13.16 -9.47 7.92
C GLN A 203 -14.65 -9.81 8.16
N GLU A 204 -15.03 -11.01 7.79
CA GLU A 204 -16.39 -11.55 8.03
C GLU A 204 -16.40 -12.41 9.29
N LYS A 205 -15.52 -13.42 9.32
CA LYS A 205 -15.40 -14.36 10.42
C LYS A 205 -13.95 -14.86 10.49
N LEU A 206 -13.42 -15.05 11.68
CA LEU A 206 -12.23 -15.86 11.87
C LEU A 206 -12.67 -17.32 11.84
N LEU A 207 -12.17 -18.07 10.87
CA LEU A 207 -12.46 -19.47 10.71
C LEU A 207 -11.45 -20.30 11.49
N THR A 208 -11.83 -21.50 11.92
CA THR A 208 -10.87 -22.49 12.42
C THR A 208 -10.10 -23.13 11.26
N ASP A 209 -9.03 -23.85 11.56
CA ASP A 209 -8.25 -24.52 10.51
C ASP A 209 -9.10 -25.57 9.80
N GLU A 210 -9.97 -26.29 10.51
CA GLU A 210 -10.92 -27.26 9.95
C GLU A 210 -11.96 -26.58 9.03
N GLU A 211 -12.52 -25.45 9.47
CA GLU A 211 -13.46 -24.67 8.65
C GLU A 211 -12.78 -24.12 7.37
N LEU A 212 -11.46 -23.81 7.43
CA LEU A 212 -10.72 -23.37 6.25
C LEU A 212 -10.48 -24.49 5.24
N GLU A 213 -10.19 -25.71 5.71
CA GLU A 213 -9.98 -26.87 4.84
C GLU A 213 -11.25 -27.24 4.05
N GLU A 214 -12.42 -26.95 4.59
CA GLU A 214 -13.72 -27.17 3.92
C GLU A 214 -14.06 -26.12 2.87
N GLN A 215 -13.31 -25.01 2.81
CA GLN A 215 -13.60 -23.92 1.89
C GLN A 215 -13.03 -24.18 0.49
N ALA A 216 -13.85 -23.95 -0.52
CA ALA A 216 -13.41 -24.01 -1.92
C ALA A 216 -12.34 -22.95 -2.25
N TYR A 217 -12.35 -21.85 -1.52
CA TYR A 217 -11.42 -20.71 -1.68
C TYR A 217 -10.93 -20.22 -0.32
N PRO A 218 -10.06 -21.00 0.34
CA PRO A 218 -9.61 -20.66 1.70
C PRO A 218 -8.88 -19.30 1.78
N GLU A 219 -8.28 -18.84 0.70
CA GLU A 219 -7.57 -17.56 0.63
C GLU A 219 -8.48 -16.34 0.81
N ILE A 220 -9.77 -16.46 0.49
CA ILE A 220 -10.74 -15.38 0.67
C ILE A 220 -11.81 -15.69 1.71
N ALA A 221 -11.78 -16.90 2.26
CA ALA A 221 -12.73 -17.35 3.26
C ALA A 221 -12.54 -16.59 4.57
N GLY A 222 -13.62 -16.10 5.16
CA GLY A 222 -13.63 -15.32 6.39
C GLY A 222 -12.84 -14.00 6.33
N ARG A 223 -11.95 -13.82 5.38
CA ARG A 223 -11.11 -12.62 5.15
C ARG A 223 -10.46 -12.10 6.43
N PRO A 224 -9.58 -12.88 7.08
CA PRO A 224 -9.03 -12.50 8.38
C PRO A 224 -8.23 -11.19 8.31
N CYS A 225 -8.35 -10.38 9.36
CA CYS A 225 -7.55 -9.18 9.59
C CYS A 225 -7.40 -8.95 11.10
N SER A 226 -6.36 -9.47 11.71
CA SER A 226 -6.08 -9.32 13.13
C SER A 226 -4.60 -9.52 13.42
N ILE A 227 -4.03 -8.73 14.33
CA ILE A 227 -2.65 -8.92 14.82
C ILE A 227 -2.49 -10.27 15.53
N LYS A 228 -3.55 -10.76 16.13
CA LYS A 228 -3.56 -11.99 16.93
C LYS A 228 -3.81 -13.26 16.11
N SER A 229 -4.35 -13.13 14.89
CA SER A 229 -4.68 -14.28 14.07
C SER A 229 -3.43 -14.91 13.47
N THR A 230 -3.30 -16.22 13.63
CA THR A 230 -2.28 -17.04 12.96
C THR A 230 -2.79 -17.67 11.65
N GLN A 231 -4.03 -17.36 11.26
CA GLN A 231 -4.65 -17.90 10.06
C GLN A 231 -3.80 -17.63 8.82
N LYS A 232 -3.76 -18.63 7.96
CA LYS A 232 -3.26 -18.46 6.59
C LYS A 232 -4.04 -17.34 5.89
N TYR A 233 -3.34 -16.51 5.12
CA TYR A 233 -3.92 -15.33 4.44
C TYR A 233 -4.45 -14.22 5.36
N ASN A 234 -4.05 -14.18 6.62
CA ASN A 234 -4.38 -13.09 7.52
C ASN A 234 -3.89 -11.75 6.94
N GLY A 235 -4.82 -10.83 6.76
CA GLY A 235 -4.60 -9.54 6.10
C GLY A 235 -5.50 -9.30 4.88
N TYR A 236 -6.17 -10.33 4.36
CA TYR A 236 -7.07 -10.19 3.23
C TYR A 236 -8.27 -9.27 3.51
N GLY A 237 -8.79 -9.27 4.71
CA GLY A 237 -9.87 -8.38 5.14
C GLY A 237 -9.41 -7.01 5.62
N CYS A 238 -8.13 -6.68 5.54
CA CYS A 238 -7.59 -5.46 6.12
C CYS A 238 -7.93 -4.19 5.34
N SER A 239 -8.30 -4.29 4.06
CA SER A 239 -8.55 -3.13 3.21
C SER A 239 -9.68 -2.23 3.72
N TYR A 240 -10.73 -2.81 4.31
CA TYR A 240 -11.81 -2.05 4.93
C TYR A 240 -11.32 -1.23 6.13
N TYR A 241 -10.50 -1.84 6.97
CA TYR A 241 -9.96 -1.18 8.16
C TYR A 241 -8.96 -0.08 7.79
N ALA A 242 -8.13 -0.33 6.79
CA ALA A 242 -7.21 0.65 6.22
C ALA A 242 -7.94 1.85 5.59
N MET A 243 -9.06 1.60 4.89
CA MET A 243 -9.88 2.65 4.27
C MET A 243 -10.51 3.58 5.30
N ASN A 244 -10.98 3.03 6.41
CA ASN A 244 -11.68 3.78 7.45
C ASN A 244 -10.76 4.25 8.59
N ASP A 245 -9.45 3.95 8.52
CA ASP A 245 -8.46 4.19 9.57
C ASP A 245 -8.90 3.63 10.93
N ILE A 246 -9.37 2.38 10.95
CA ILE A 246 -9.86 1.68 12.15
C ILE A 246 -8.99 0.46 12.41
N ASN A 247 -8.47 0.31 13.61
CA ASN A 247 -7.73 -0.90 14.00
C ASN A 247 -8.67 -2.12 14.08
N PRO A 248 -8.35 -3.23 13.39
CA PRO A 248 -9.23 -4.41 13.35
C PRO A 248 -9.39 -5.11 14.71
N ASP A 249 -8.43 -4.96 15.61
CA ASP A 249 -8.40 -5.69 16.90
C ASP A 249 -9.13 -4.97 18.03
N ASP A 250 -9.32 -3.64 17.96
CA ASP A 250 -10.00 -2.86 19.01
C ASP A 250 -11.15 -1.98 18.50
N ASN A 251 -11.22 -1.75 17.20
CA ASN A 251 -12.20 -0.87 16.52
C ASN A 251 -12.24 0.59 17.06
N LYS A 252 -11.19 1.03 17.76
CA LYS A 252 -11.13 2.34 18.43
C LYS A 252 -9.93 3.18 17.98
N SER A 253 -8.76 2.55 17.90
CA SER A 253 -7.53 3.23 17.48
C SER A 253 -7.41 3.27 15.95
N GLY A 254 -6.56 4.17 15.44
CA GLY A 254 -6.31 4.26 13.99
C GLY A 254 -5.51 3.08 13.45
N TYR A 255 -5.81 2.67 12.23
CA TYR A 255 -5.12 1.58 11.53
C TYR A 255 -3.66 1.89 11.26
N TRP A 256 -3.41 3.00 10.58
CA TRP A 256 -2.10 3.32 10.04
C TRP A 256 -1.04 3.61 11.09
N LYS A 257 -1.46 4.16 12.23
CA LYS A 257 -0.54 4.43 13.35
C LYS A 257 -0.20 3.19 14.18
N ASN A 258 -1.03 2.15 14.08
CA ASN A 258 -0.93 0.95 14.89
C ASN A 258 -0.64 -0.31 14.08
N LEU A 259 -0.08 -0.15 12.88
CA LEU A 259 0.38 -1.28 12.09
C LEU A 259 1.29 -2.20 12.91
N PRO A 260 1.11 -3.53 12.86
CA PRO A 260 1.95 -4.46 13.61
C PRO A 260 3.41 -4.39 13.12
N LYS A 261 4.35 -4.61 14.02
CA LYS A 261 5.80 -4.56 13.76
C LYS A 261 6.27 -5.71 12.88
#